data_d98e05c24f9f7fbb4664f0aa1e615b17
#
_entry.id   d98e05c24f9f7fbb4664f0aa1e615b17
#
_cell.length_a   1.000
_cell.length_b   1.000
_cell.length_c   1.000
_cell.angle_alpha   90.00
_cell.angle_beta   90.00
_cell.angle_gamma   90.00
#
_symmetry.space_group_name_H-M   'P 1'
#
loop_
_entity.id
_entity.type
_entity.pdbx_description
1 polymer ?
#
loop_
_entity_poly.entity_id
_entity_poly.type
_entity_poly.pdbx_seq_one_letter_code
_entity_poly.pdbx_strand_id
1 'polypeptide(L)'
;WEDENVDAILNAWYGGEAAGTAVADILFGDYNPAGRLPVTFYKSIDQLPAFEDYSMKGRTYRYMTQAPLYPFGYGLSYTSFAYKPAKLSKAVICKTDSVKLAIEVQNTGKREGDEVVQIYLRNPNDPNGPLKALKGFKRVSIKAGAVQKISFVLVPSTFNSFNDQTQKFEILPGKYELLYGGSSDDKSLKKIGLEIQ
;
A
#
# COMPACT_ATOMS: atom_id res chain seq x y z
N TRP A 1 3.57 23.53 -5.88
CA TRP A 1 4.52 24.57 -5.43
C TRP A 1 5.22 24.14 -4.14
N GLU A 2 4.49 23.70 -3.09
CA GLU A 2 5.07 23.33 -1.78
C GLU A 2 6.06 22.19 -1.93
N ASP A 3 5.75 21.17 -2.72
CA ASP A 3 6.62 20.00 -2.97
C ASP A 3 7.98 20.38 -3.61
N GLU A 4 8.03 21.52 -4.31
CA GLU A 4 9.20 21.98 -5.03
C GLU A 4 9.99 23.07 -4.31
N ASN A 5 9.37 23.76 -3.32
CA ASN A 5 9.90 24.99 -2.75
C ASN A 5 10.07 24.97 -1.22
N VAL A 6 9.66 23.91 -0.53
CA VAL A 6 9.87 23.75 0.92
C VAL A 6 10.63 22.47 1.23
N ASP A 7 11.49 22.53 2.23
CA ASP A 7 12.40 21.42 2.58
C ASP A 7 11.65 20.21 3.16
N ALA A 8 10.51 20.43 3.83
CA ALA A 8 9.70 19.38 4.43
C ALA A 8 8.23 19.77 4.56
N ILE A 9 7.35 18.79 4.43
CA ILE A 9 5.91 18.96 4.59
C ILE A 9 5.41 17.97 5.65
N LEU A 10 4.79 18.49 6.72
CA LEU A 10 4.11 17.72 7.75
C LEU A 10 2.61 17.89 7.60
N ASN A 11 1.91 16.83 7.17
CA ASN A 11 0.45 16.82 7.13
C ASN A 11 -0.09 16.31 8.47
N ALA A 12 -0.52 17.24 9.32
CA ALA A 12 -1.04 16.93 10.65
C ALA A 12 -2.55 16.65 10.67
N TRP A 13 -3.25 16.80 9.54
CA TRP A 13 -4.72 16.73 9.46
C TRP A 13 -5.40 17.63 10.49
N TYR A 14 -6.55 17.21 10.99
CA TYR A 14 -7.29 17.93 12.05
C TYR A 14 -6.98 17.29 13.41
N GLY A 15 -6.08 17.89 14.15
CA GLY A 15 -5.66 17.38 15.46
C GLY A 15 -6.69 17.67 16.56
N GLY A 16 -6.67 16.84 17.60
CA GLY A 16 -7.42 17.06 18.84
C GLY A 16 -6.64 17.89 19.85
N GLU A 17 -6.97 17.73 21.14
CA GLU A 17 -6.37 18.47 22.28
C GLU A 17 -4.84 18.40 22.30
N ALA A 18 -4.26 17.23 22.03
CA ALA A 18 -2.80 17.02 22.05
C ALA A 18 -2.11 17.31 20.71
N ALA A 19 -2.77 17.98 19.76
CA ALA A 19 -2.20 18.19 18.41
C ALA A 19 -0.88 18.95 18.44
N GLY A 20 -0.76 19.99 19.28
CA GLY A 20 0.46 20.77 19.41
C GLY A 20 1.63 19.93 19.90
N THR A 21 1.43 19.09 20.92
CA THR A 21 2.44 18.17 21.44
C THR A 21 2.87 17.16 20.37
N ALA A 22 1.91 16.54 19.69
CA ALA A 22 2.21 15.56 18.64
C ALA A 22 3.03 16.15 17.48
N VAL A 23 2.75 17.38 17.07
CA VAL A 23 3.52 18.09 16.04
C VAL A 23 4.93 18.43 16.57
N ALA A 24 5.04 18.94 17.81
CA ALA A 24 6.32 19.26 18.43
C ALA A 24 7.22 18.01 18.54
N ASP A 25 6.69 16.90 19.05
CA ASP A 25 7.44 15.64 19.19
C ASP A 25 8.03 15.17 17.87
N ILE A 26 7.31 15.35 16.76
CA ILE A 26 7.84 15.05 15.42
C ILE A 26 8.92 16.05 15.05
N LEU A 27 8.65 17.36 15.14
CA LEU A 27 9.59 18.39 14.68
C LEU A 27 10.92 18.36 15.44
N PHE A 28 10.89 18.08 16.74
CA PHE A 28 12.08 17.96 17.58
C PHE A 28 12.69 16.56 17.61
N GLY A 29 12.02 15.59 17.00
CA GLY A 29 12.51 14.24 16.83
C GLY A 29 12.33 13.33 18.05
N ASP A 30 11.49 13.69 18.99
CA ASP A 30 11.13 12.85 20.13
C ASP A 30 10.27 11.65 19.69
N TYR A 31 9.51 11.84 18.63
CA TYR A 31 8.74 10.79 17.96
C TYR A 31 9.18 10.62 16.50
N ASN A 32 9.39 9.37 16.07
CA ASN A 32 9.68 9.06 14.67
C ASN A 32 8.36 8.88 13.89
N PRO A 33 8.05 9.74 12.89
CA PRO A 33 6.77 9.67 12.19
C PRO A 33 6.58 8.34 11.48
N ALA A 34 5.37 7.78 11.58
CA ALA A 34 4.98 6.53 10.95
C ALA A 34 3.63 6.63 10.21
N GLY A 35 3.07 7.82 10.13
CA GLY A 35 1.83 8.09 9.39
C GLY A 35 1.99 7.77 7.91
N ARG A 36 0.91 7.27 7.30
CA ARG A 36 0.83 7.01 5.86
C ARG A 36 -0.43 7.65 5.31
N LEU A 37 -0.33 8.26 4.13
CA LEU A 37 -1.46 8.91 3.48
C LEU A 37 -2.57 7.90 3.16
N PRO A 38 -3.80 8.10 3.65
CA PRO A 38 -4.94 7.22 3.37
C PRO A 38 -5.62 7.53 2.05
N VAL A 39 -5.06 8.42 1.25
CA VAL A 39 -5.57 8.89 -0.04
C VAL A 39 -4.45 9.03 -1.05
N THR A 40 -4.80 9.12 -2.34
CA THR A 40 -3.88 9.48 -3.43
C THR A 40 -3.94 10.98 -3.64
N PHE A 41 -2.82 11.68 -3.58
CA PHE A 41 -2.74 13.12 -3.88
C PHE A 41 -2.45 13.33 -5.37
N TYR A 42 -3.34 14.02 -6.05
CA TYR A 42 -3.19 14.37 -7.46
C TYR A 42 -2.20 15.54 -7.62
N LYS A 43 -1.53 15.62 -8.77
CA LYS A 43 -0.63 16.74 -9.10
C LYS A 43 -1.42 18.02 -9.44
N SER A 44 -2.54 17.83 -10.13
CA SER A 44 -3.42 18.93 -10.54
C SER A 44 -4.85 18.42 -10.72
N ILE A 45 -5.79 19.35 -10.84
CA ILE A 45 -7.19 19.07 -11.13
C ILE A 45 -7.36 18.39 -12.50
N ASP A 46 -6.44 18.60 -13.44
CA ASP A 46 -6.49 18.00 -14.78
C ASP A 46 -6.32 16.48 -14.78
N GLN A 47 -5.85 15.90 -13.67
CA GLN A 47 -5.78 14.45 -13.49
C GLN A 47 -7.12 13.84 -13.07
N LEU A 48 -8.12 14.65 -12.74
CA LEU A 48 -9.43 14.18 -12.34
C LEU A 48 -10.34 14.01 -13.56
N PRO A 49 -11.13 12.93 -13.64
CA PRO A 49 -12.23 12.82 -14.60
C PRO A 49 -13.25 13.96 -14.43
N ALA A 50 -14.09 14.15 -15.43
CA ALA A 50 -15.18 15.13 -15.36
C ALA A 50 -16.02 14.94 -14.08
N PHE A 51 -16.55 16.04 -13.55
CA PHE A 51 -17.28 16.03 -12.28
C PHE A 51 -18.52 15.12 -12.32
N GLU A 52 -19.18 15.04 -13.49
CA GLU A 52 -20.35 14.21 -13.73
C GLU A 52 -20.02 12.72 -13.93
N ASP A 53 -18.75 12.36 -14.10
CA ASP A 53 -18.33 10.97 -14.21
C ASP A 53 -18.18 10.34 -12.82
N TYR A 54 -19.14 9.50 -12.44
CA TYR A 54 -19.14 8.76 -11.18
C TYR A 54 -18.42 7.41 -11.26
N SER A 55 -17.81 7.07 -12.40
CA SER A 55 -17.02 5.85 -12.52
C SER A 55 -15.73 5.96 -11.70
N MET A 56 -15.15 4.81 -11.32
CA MET A 56 -13.84 4.77 -10.66
C MET A 56 -12.67 4.86 -11.65
N LYS A 57 -12.94 4.82 -12.94
CA LYS A 57 -11.90 4.84 -13.99
C LYS A 57 -11.05 6.10 -13.88
N GLY A 58 -9.73 5.92 -13.92
CA GLY A 58 -8.78 7.03 -13.78
C GLY A 58 -8.66 7.62 -12.38
N ARG A 59 -9.37 7.09 -11.37
CA ARG A 59 -9.36 7.59 -10.00
C ARG A 59 -8.51 6.73 -9.08
N THR A 60 -7.82 7.39 -8.15
CA THR A 60 -7.04 6.79 -7.06
C THR A 60 -5.94 5.81 -7.57
N TYR A 61 -5.12 5.31 -6.67
CA TYR A 61 -4.09 4.29 -6.96
C TYR A 61 -4.64 3.01 -7.59
N ARG A 62 -5.97 2.80 -7.51
CA ARG A 62 -6.62 1.60 -8.06
C ARG A 62 -6.76 1.64 -9.57
N TYR A 63 -7.02 2.82 -10.15
CA TYR A 63 -7.36 2.94 -11.57
C TYR A 63 -6.58 4.05 -12.29
N MET A 64 -5.80 4.85 -11.57
CA MET A 64 -5.02 5.94 -12.14
C MET A 64 -3.75 5.41 -12.78
N THR A 65 -3.54 5.70 -14.06
CA THR A 65 -2.36 5.31 -14.83
C THR A 65 -1.25 6.36 -14.78
N GLN A 66 -1.60 7.61 -14.49
CA GLN A 66 -0.64 8.70 -14.36
C GLN A 66 0.00 8.69 -12.96
N ALA A 67 1.24 9.18 -12.85
CA ALA A 67 1.90 9.33 -11.57
C ALA A 67 1.20 10.42 -10.72
N PRO A 68 0.78 10.11 -9.48
CA PRO A 68 0.24 11.11 -8.56
C PRO A 68 1.34 12.05 -8.03
N LEU A 69 0.95 13.10 -7.29
CA LEU A 69 1.89 13.87 -6.47
C LEU A 69 2.44 12.99 -5.35
N TYR A 70 1.54 12.47 -4.49
CA TYR A 70 1.89 11.46 -3.50
C TYR A 70 1.00 10.23 -3.66
N PRO A 71 1.58 9.02 -3.75
CA PRO A 71 0.81 7.79 -3.86
C PRO A 71 0.09 7.46 -2.55
N PHE A 72 -1.01 6.73 -2.63
CA PHE A 72 -1.68 6.15 -1.47
C PHE A 72 -0.68 5.35 -0.62
N GLY A 73 -0.74 5.51 0.69
CA GLY A 73 0.17 4.83 1.62
C GLY A 73 1.53 5.49 1.77
N TYR A 74 1.82 6.58 1.06
CA TYR A 74 3.09 7.31 1.17
C TYR A 74 3.26 7.96 2.54
N GLY A 75 4.50 8.01 3.00
CA GLY A 75 4.92 8.72 4.18
C GLY A 75 6.41 8.47 4.45
N LEU A 76 7.07 9.47 4.99
CA LEU A 76 8.48 9.41 5.36
C LEU A 76 8.67 9.03 6.83
N SER A 77 9.86 8.63 7.18
CA SER A 77 10.31 8.28 8.53
C SER A 77 11.72 8.81 8.73
N TYR A 78 12.15 8.97 9.99
CA TYR A 78 13.56 9.31 10.33
C TYR A 78 14.47 8.08 10.26
N THR A 79 13.95 6.95 9.78
CA THR A 79 14.73 5.75 9.48
C THR A 79 14.33 5.21 8.10
N SER A 80 15.01 4.19 7.62
CA SER A 80 14.76 3.58 6.32
C SER A 80 14.49 2.10 6.46
N PHE A 81 13.62 1.57 5.60
CA PHE A 81 13.23 0.16 5.61
C PHE A 81 13.54 -0.50 4.28
N ALA A 82 14.06 -1.72 4.34
CA ALA A 82 14.34 -2.56 3.17
C ALA A 82 13.50 -3.84 3.22
N TYR A 83 12.78 -4.11 2.16
CA TYR A 83 11.96 -5.31 2.01
C TYR A 83 12.78 -6.41 1.36
N LYS A 84 12.84 -7.61 1.98
CA LYS A 84 13.42 -8.80 1.38
C LYS A 84 12.43 -9.51 0.47
N PRO A 85 12.87 -10.46 -0.38
CA PRO A 85 11.96 -11.28 -1.18
C PRO A 85 10.93 -12.00 -0.30
N ALA A 86 9.66 -11.85 -0.64
CA ALA A 86 8.57 -12.52 0.09
C ALA A 86 8.52 -14.02 -0.24
N LYS A 87 7.87 -14.79 0.64
CA LYS A 87 7.63 -16.23 0.46
C LYS A 87 6.16 -16.55 0.59
N LEU A 88 5.65 -17.37 -0.32
CA LEU A 88 4.32 -17.97 -0.22
C LEU A 88 4.41 -19.38 0.37
N SER A 89 3.40 -19.79 1.11
CA SER A 89 3.28 -21.19 1.57
C SER A 89 3.00 -22.17 0.42
N LYS A 90 2.31 -21.69 -0.63
CA LYS A 90 2.04 -22.41 -1.88
C LYS A 90 2.06 -21.40 -3.03
N ALA A 91 2.63 -21.78 -4.17
CA ALA A 91 2.65 -20.94 -5.39
C ALA A 91 1.42 -21.17 -6.27
N VAL A 92 0.75 -22.31 -6.12
CA VAL A 92 -0.48 -22.70 -6.81
C VAL A 92 -1.50 -23.13 -5.75
N ILE A 93 -2.73 -22.62 -5.86
CA ILE A 93 -3.84 -22.91 -4.94
C ILE A 93 -5.14 -23.14 -5.70
N CYS A 94 -6.08 -23.84 -5.06
CA CYS A 94 -7.49 -23.89 -5.52
C CYS A 94 -8.25 -22.65 -5.02
N LYS A 95 -9.41 -22.36 -5.62
CA LYS A 95 -10.30 -21.24 -5.26
C LYS A 95 -10.75 -21.25 -3.79
N THR A 96 -10.74 -22.39 -3.15
CA THR A 96 -11.15 -22.58 -1.74
C THR A 96 -9.99 -22.51 -0.76
N ASP A 97 -8.74 -22.46 -1.23
CA ASP A 97 -7.56 -22.48 -0.38
C ASP A 97 -7.22 -21.11 0.18
N SER A 98 -6.64 -21.11 1.36
CA SER A 98 -5.92 -19.95 1.92
C SER A 98 -4.42 -20.09 1.68
N VAL A 99 -3.73 -18.98 1.49
CA VAL A 99 -2.28 -18.95 1.32
C VAL A 99 -1.64 -17.98 2.31
N LYS A 100 -0.50 -18.36 2.89
CA LYS A 100 0.26 -17.50 3.79
C LYS A 100 1.37 -16.80 3.00
N LEU A 101 1.39 -15.47 3.07
CA LEU A 101 2.46 -14.60 2.56
C LEU A 101 3.33 -14.18 3.74
N ALA A 102 4.64 -14.45 3.67
CA ALA A 102 5.63 -14.02 4.65
C ALA A 102 6.59 -13.01 4.02
N ILE A 103 6.78 -11.89 4.69
CA ILE A 103 7.62 -10.77 4.27
C ILE A 103 8.62 -10.47 5.39
N GLU A 104 9.88 -10.28 5.06
CA GLU A 104 10.88 -9.76 6.00
C GLU A 104 11.19 -8.32 5.66
N VAL A 105 11.14 -7.45 6.68
CA VAL A 105 11.47 -6.03 6.57
C VAL A 105 12.62 -5.74 7.53
N GLN A 106 13.66 -5.11 7.03
CA GLN A 106 14.81 -4.67 7.80
C GLN A 106 14.77 -3.16 7.97
N ASN A 107 14.96 -2.68 9.19
CA ASN A 107 15.27 -1.30 9.44
C ASN A 107 16.78 -1.09 9.15
N THR A 108 17.07 -0.34 8.10
CA THR A 108 18.46 -0.08 7.63
C THR A 108 19.04 1.21 8.17
N GLY A 109 18.23 1.99 8.90
CA GLY A 109 18.69 3.23 9.53
C GLY A 109 19.20 3.04 10.96
N LYS A 110 19.45 4.16 11.63
CA LYS A 110 20.07 4.22 12.96
C LYS A 110 19.07 4.44 14.11
N ARG A 111 17.77 4.60 13.80
CA ARG A 111 16.71 4.84 14.79
C ARG A 111 15.66 3.73 14.69
N GLU A 112 15.06 3.40 15.82
CA GLU A 112 13.84 2.59 15.82
C GLU A 112 12.71 3.35 15.10
N GLY A 113 11.87 2.64 14.38
CA GLY A 113 10.73 3.24 13.71
C GLY A 113 9.68 2.21 13.34
N ASP A 114 8.48 2.71 13.10
CA ASP A 114 7.37 1.88 12.65
C ASP A 114 7.27 1.90 11.13
N GLU A 115 7.12 0.72 10.56
CA GLU A 115 6.78 0.55 9.15
C GLU A 115 5.34 0.05 9.00
N VAL A 116 4.64 0.58 7.99
CA VAL A 116 3.31 0.11 7.61
C VAL A 116 3.45 -0.76 6.37
N VAL A 117 3.60 -2.05 6.59
CA VAL A 117 3.72 -3.05 5.51
C VAL A 117 2.36 -3.23 4.84
N GLN A 118 2.28 -2.97 3.55
CA GLN A 118 1.06 -3.00 2.74
C GLN A 118 1.15 -4.11 1.71
N ILE A 119 0.03 -4.82 1.46
CA ILE A 119 -0.09 -5.84 0.43
C ILE A 119 -1.18 -5.45 -0.52
N TYR A 120 -0.85 -5.51 -1.80
CA TYR A 120 -1.80 -5.26 -2.89
C TYR A 120 -1.94 -6.50 -3.76
N LEU A 121 -3.14 -6.70 -4.28
CA LEU A 121 -3.43 -7.71 -5.29
C LEU A 121 -3.59 -7.03 -6.65
N ARG A 122 -2.88 -7.56 -7.65
CA ARG A 122 -3.11 -7.29 -9.07
C ARG A 122 -3.67 -8.55 -9.70
N ASN A 123 -4.78 -8.41 -10.40
CA ASN A 123 -5.43 -9.49 -11.12
C ASN A 123 -5.40 -9.23 -12.63
N PRO A 124 -4.40 -9.74 -13.37
CA PRO A 124 -4.32 -9.55 -14.83
C PRO A 124 -5.45 -10.25 -15.62
N ASN A 125 -6.20 -11.15 -14.97
CA ASN A 125 -7.30 -11.88 -15.60
C ASN A 125 -8.61 -11.07 -15.63
N ASP A 126 -8.63 -9.90 -14.95
CA ASP A 126 -9.76 -8.99 -14.89
C ASP A 126 -9.41 -7.67 -15.61
N PRO A 127 -9.75 -7.53 -16.92
CA PRO A 127 -9.36 -6.36 -17.70
C PRO A 127 -10.06 -5.07 -17.25
N ASN A 128 -11.19 -5.17 -16.57
CA ASN A 128 -11.95 -4.05 -16.02
C ASN A 128 -11.67 -3.80 -14.53
N GLY A 129 -10.90 -4.69 -13.92
CA GLY A 129 -10.55 -4.62 -12.52
C GLY A 129 -9.54 -3.51 -12.21
N PRO A 130 -9.26 -3.29 -10.93
CA PRO A 130 -8.28 -2.30 -10.51
C PRO A 130 -6.86 -2.72 -10.93
N LEU A 131 -6.01 -1.76 -11.27
CA LEU A 131 -4.58 -1.95 -11.52
C LEU A 131 -3.90 -2.66 -10.34
N LYS A 132 -4.34 -2.34 -9.14
CA LYS A 132 -4.01 -3.01 -7.88
C LYS A 132 -5.01 -2.61 -6.79
N ALA A 133 -5.24 -3.49 -5.82
CA ALA A 133 -6.12 -3.23 -4.69
C ALA A 133 -5.45 -3.62 -3.38
N LEU A 134 -5.45 -2.74 -2.37
CA LEU A 134 -4.98 -3.06 -1.02
C LEU A 134 -5.80 -4.22 -0.45
N LYS A 135 -5.13 -5.28 -0.01
CA LYS A 135 -5.75 -6.46 0.58
C LYS A 135 -5.35 -6.71 2.03
N GLY A 136 -4.35 -5.98 2.51
CA GLY A 136 -3.94 -6.05 3.90
C GLY A 136 -2.81 -5.07 4.22
N PHE A 137 -2.72 -4.70 5.49
CA PHE A 137 -1.60 -3.93 6.00
C PHE A 137 -1.32 -4.28 7.47
N LYS A 138 -0.09 -4.05 7.91
CA LYS A 138 0.31 -4.16 9.33
C LYS A 138 1.33 -3.08 9.65
N ARG A 139 1.09 -2.36 10.75
CA ARG A 139 2.08 -1.49 11.37
C ARG A 139 2.94 -2.32 12.32
N VAL A 140 4.26 -2.22 12.20
CA VAL A 140 5.22 -2.97 13.01
C VAL A 140 6.38 -2.06 13.42
N SER A 141 6.76 -2.12 14.71
CA SER A 141 7.95 -1.42 15.20
C SER A 141 9.18 -2.26 14.97
N ILE A 142 10.24 -1.65 14.42
CA ILE A 142 11.49 -2.34 14.07
C ILE A 142 12.67 -1.54 14.62
N LYS A 143 13.42 -2.14 15.55
CA LYS A 143 14.63 -1.54 16.11
C LYS A 143 15.67 -1.29 15.02
N ALA A 144 16.55 -0.31 15.24
CA ALA A 144 17.65 -0.02 14.32
C ALA A 144 18.45 -1.29 13.99
N GLY A 145 18.69 -1.55 12.71
CA GLY A 145 19.43 -2.72 12.20
C GLY A 145 18.66 -4.05 12.26
N ALA A 146 17.53 -4.13 12.97
CA ALA A 146 16.78 -5.37 13.15
C ALA A 146 15.98 -5.76 11.88
N VAL A 147 15.66 -7.05 11.80
CA VAL A 147 14.76 -7.63 10.79
C VAL A 147 13.51 -8.14 11.47
N GLN A 148 12.35 -7.74 10.97
CA GLN A 148 11.05 -8.21 11.43
C GLN A 148 10.38 -9.06 10.36
N LYS A 149 9.87 -10.24 10.75
CA LYS A 149 9.09 -11.11 9.87
C LYS A 149 7.59 -10.85 10.08
N ILE A 150 6.92 -10.51 9.00
CA ILE A 150 5.49 -10.22 8.96
C ILE A 150 4.79 -11.30 8.12
N SER A 151 3.64 -11.77 8.60
CA SER A 151 2.85 -12.76 7.87
C SER A 151 1.42 -12.30 7.70
N PHE A 152 0.88 -12.57 6.51
CA PHE A 152 -0.52 -12.36 6.16
C PHE A 152 -1.13 -13.68 5.72
N VAL A 153 -2.35 -13.95 6.16
CA VAL A 153 -3.16 -15.06 5.65
C VAL A 153 -4.13 -14.48 4.64
N LEU A 154 -3.99 -14.88 3.38
CA LEU A 154 -4.86 -14.49 2.30
C LEU A 154 -5.92 -15.59 2.14
N VAL A 155 -7.14 -15.28 2.52
CA VAL A 155 -8.29 -16.18 2.43
C VAL A 155 -8.92 -16.10 1.02
N PRO A 156 -9.76 -17.05 0.59
CA PRO A 156 -10.36 -17.06 -0.74
C PRO A 156 -11.00 -15.72 -1.12
N SER A 157 -11.76 -15.08 -0.22
CA SER A 157 -12.40 -13.78 -0.49
C SER A 157 -11.43 -12.64 -0.81
N THR A 158 -10.14 -12.79 -0.49
CA THR A 158 -9.09 -11.83 -0.88
C THR A 158 -8.99 -11.67 -2.40
N PHE A 159 -9.27 -12.75 -3.14
CA PHE A 159 -9.10 -12.86 -4.60
C PHE A 159 -10.36 -12.57 -5.40
N ASN A 160 -11.46 -12.23 -4.72
CA ASN A 160 -12.72 -11.91 -5.39
C ASN A 160 -12.58 -10.68 -6.30
N SER A 161 -13.05 -10.82 -7.54
CA SER A 161 -13.33 -9.75 -8.51
C SER A 161 -14.85 -9.68 -8.73
N PHE A 162 -15.39 -8.49 -8.93
CA PHE A 162 -16.80 -8.32 -9.29
C PHE A 162 -16.97 -8.59 -10.79
N ASN A 163 -17.88 -9.50 -11.14
CA ASN A 163 -18.21 -9.82 -12.52
C ASN A 163 -19.49 -9.08 -12.92
N ASP A 164 -19.35 -8.11 -13.84
CA ASP A 164 -20.46 -7.27 -14.30
C ASP A 164 -21.53 -8.06 -15.05
N GLN A 165 -21.17 -9.19 -15.67
CA GLN A 165 -22.13 -10.02 -16.40
C GLN A 165 -23.01 -10.84 -15.47
N THR A 166 -22.40 -11.45 -14.45
CA THR A 166 -23.13 -12.29 -13.48
C THR A 166 -23.61 -11.52 -12.27
N GLN A 167 -23.19 -10.25 -12.09
CA GLN A 167 -23.46 -9.38 -10.94
C GLN A 167 -23.07 -10.03 -9.61
N LYS A 168 -21.97 -10.80 -9.62
CA LYS A 168 -21.46 -11.54 -8.44
C LYS A 168 -19.98 -11.34 -8.25
N PHE A 169 -19.55 -11.56 -7.02
CA PHE A 169 -18.12 -11.68 -6.70
C PHE A 169 -17.65 -13.10 -7.00
N GLU A 170 -16.64 -13.22 -7.83
CA GLU A 170 -16.08 -14.50 -8.29
C GLU A 170 -14.57 -14.48 -8.22
N ILE A 171 -13.96 -15.66 -8.03
CA ILE A 171 -12.52 -15.85 -8.16
C ILE A 171 -12.23 -16.33 -9.58
N LEU A 172 -11.58 -15.49 -10.37
CA LEU A 172 -11.16 -15.84 -11.71
C LEU A 172 -9.92 -16.74 -11.63
N PRO A 173 -9.89 -17.89 -12.32
CA PRO A 173 -8.68 -18.69 -12.37
C PRO A 173 -7.58 -17.99 -13.17
N GLY A 174 -6.32 -18.29 -12.86
CA GLY A 174 -5.18 -17.77 -13.57
C GLY A 174 -4.10 -17.21 -12.67
N LYS A 175 -3.18 -16.44 -13.26
CA LYS A 175 -2.02 -15.87 -12.56
C LYS A 175 -2.37 -14.54 -11.93
N TYR A 176 -1.98 -14.39 -10.68
CA TYR A 176 -2.10 -13.17 -9.87
C TYR A 176 -0.74 -12.65 -9.46
N GLU A 177 -0.62 -11.35 -9.21
CA GLU A 177 0.54 -10.75 -8.60
C GLU A 177 0.19 -10.18 -7.23
N LEU A 178 0.92 -10.60 -6.19
CA LEU A 178 0.90 -9.97 -4.88
C LEU A 178 2.05 -8.97 -4.84
N LEU A 179 1.70 -7.69 -4.67
CA LEU A 179 2.65 -6.59 -4.56
C LEU A 179 2.77 -6.22 -3.08
N TYR A 180 3.97 -5.86 -2.62
CA TYR A 180 4.18 -5.51 -1.21
C TYR A 180 5.23 -4.43 -1.05
N GLY A 181 5.02 -3.54 -0.08
CA GLY A 181 5.88 -2.39 0.19
C GLY A 181 5.26 -1.44 1.21
N GLY A 182 5.84 -0.25 1.34
CA GLY A 182 5.38 0.80 2.27
C GLY A 182 4.34 1.76 1.68
N SER A 183 4.09 1.70 0.37
CA SER A 183 3.10 2.54 -0.32
C SER A 183 2.63 1.88 -1.61
N SER A 184 1.68 2.51 -2.31
CA SER A 184 1.19 2.06 -3.61
C SER A 184 2.08 2.44 -4.81
N ASP A 185 3.24 3.05 -4.59
CA ASP A 185 4.17 3.42 -5.66
C ASP A 185 4.76 2.19 -6.33
N ASP A 186 4.47 2.00 -7.63
CA ASP A 186 4.94 0.85 -8.41
C ASP A 186 6.48 0.73 -8.46
N LYS A 187 7.21 1.84 -8.33
CA LYS A 187 8.68 1.85 -8.33
C LYS A 187 9.28 1.24 -7.05
N SER A 188 8.54 1.35 -5.94
CA SER A 188 8.97 0.86 -4.62
C SER A 188 8.42 -0.51 -4.27
N LEU A 189 7.34 -0.95 -4.94
CA LEU A 189 6.71 -2.24 -4.69
C LEU A 189 7.54 -3.41 -5.20
N LYS A 190 7.67 -4.43 -4.38
CA LYS A 190 8.13 -5.76 -4.79
C LYS A 190 6.94 -6.64 -5.12
N LYS A 191 7.17 -7.72 -5.86
CA LYS A 191 6.11 -8.64 -6.30
C LYS A 191 6.47 -10.10 -6.14
N ILE A 192 5.44 -10.93 -5.98
CA ILE A 192 5.51 -12.39 -6.03
C ILE A 192 4.26 -12.92 -6.74
N GLY A 193 4.44 -13.89 -7.63
CA GLY A 193 3.35 -14.52 -8.37
C GLY A 193 2.63 -15.59 -7.57
N LEU A 194 1.34 -15.74 -7.82
CA LEU A 194 0.46 -16.80 -7.32
C LEU A 194 -0.43 -17.27 -8.47
N GLU A 195 -0.71 -18.55 -8.57
CA GLU A 195 -1.65 -19.11 -9.55
C GLU A 195 -2.85 -19.72 -8.83
N ILE A 196 -4.06 -19.43 -9.34
CA ILE A 196 -5.33 -19.99 -8.84
C ILE A 196 -5.95 -20.86 -9.93
N GLN A 197 -6.26 -22.10 -9.57
CA GLN A 197 -6.88 -23.11 -10.45
C GLN A 197 -8.35 -23.34 -10.10
#